data_c49a50b9414c0ba1d76b64c083158bca
#
_entry.id   c49a50b9414c0ba1d76b64c083158bca
#
_cell.length_a   1.000
_cell.length_b   1.000
_cell.length_c   1.000
_cell.angle_alpha   90.00
_cell.angle_beta   90.00
_cell.angle_gamma   90.00
#
_symmetry.space_group_name_H-M   'P 1'
#
loop_
_entity.id
_entity.type
_entity.pdbx_description
1 polymer ?
#
loop_
_entity_poly.entity_id
_entity_poly.type
_entity_poly.pdbx_seq_one_letter_code
_entity_poly.pdbx_strand_id
1 'polypeptide(L)'
;MENKEVISGAASEEKIYKKNLEEKFRDFLERFPAIHKLYCKYEEILVYLVVGVLTTIFSWAVCFVAERILDSSDTLQNAVINTIGWIAGVCFAYPLNRSWVFKSHNPAILKEFSGFAASRLSTWILDIVIMWLTVNIFNMNYWIAKIFISSVLVMILNYVFSKVLVFAKKK
;
A
#
# COMPACT_ATOMS: atom_id res chain seq x y z
N MET A 1 -30.87 21.71 11.61
CA MET A 1 -30.65 21.95 10.15
C MET A 1 -29.25 22.50 9.88
N GLU A 2 -28.72 23.35 10.72
CA GLU A 2 -27.42 24.05 10.62
C GLU A 2 -26.18 23.09 10.46
N ASN A 3 -26.14 21.97 11.17
CA ASN A 3 -25.02 21.00 11.08
C ASN A 3 -24.91 20.27 9.73
N LYS A 4 -25.97 20.15 8.96
CA LYS A 4 -25.91 19.51 7.62
C LYS A 4 -25.34 20.45 6.55
N GLU A 5 -25.59 21.73 6.67
CA GLU A 5 -25.06 22.74 5.73
C GLU A 5 -23.57 22.95 5.93
N VAL A 6 -23.09 22.98 7.19
CA VAL A 6 -21.66 23.10 7.51
C VAL A 6 -20.86 21.89 7.00
N ILE A 7 -21.39 20.66 7.17
CA ILE A 7 -20.74 19.45 6.68
C ILE A 7 -20.74 19.40 5.14
N SER A 8 -21.81 19.85 4.50
CA SER A 8 -21.90 19.95 3.04
C SER A 8 -20.93 21.00 2.46
N GLY A 9 -20.78 22.14 3.15
CA GLY A 9 -19.81 23.19 2.79
C GLY A 9 -18.37 22.69 2.87
N ALA A 10 -17.98 22.07 3.99
CA ALA A 10 -16.64 21.52 4.17
C ALA A 10 -16.29 20.42 3.15
N ALA A 11 -17.25 19.56 2.81
CA ALA A 11 -17.05 18.52 1.79
C ALA A 11 -16.90 19.10 0.36
N SER A 12 -17.57 20.23 0.07
CA SER A 12 -17.41 20.92 -1.22
C SER A 12 -16.09 21.66 -1.31
N GLU A 13 -15.63 22.31 -0.26
CA GLU A 13 -14.33 22.97 -0.20
C GLU A 13 -13.17 21.96 -0.32
N GLU A 14 -13.26 20.82 0.35
CA GLU A 14 -12.27 19.74 0.22
C GLU A 14 -12.19 19.19 -1.21
N LYS A 15 -13.32 19.05 -1.90
CA LYS A 15 -13.34 18.62 -3.31
C LYS A 15 -12.70 19.66 -4.23
N ILE A 16 -12.98 20.95 -4.01
CA ILE A 16 -12.39 22.06 -4.77
C ILE A 16 -10.87 22.13 -4.53
N TYR A 17 -10.45 22.00 -3.27
CA TYR A 17 -9.02 21.99 -2.91
C TYR A 17 -8.26 20.83 -3.57
N LYS A 18 -8.83 19.60 -3.52
CA LYS A 18 -8.25 18.43 -4.19
C LYS A 18 -8.15 18.63 -5.70
N LYS A 19 -9.19 19.16 -6.33
CA LYS A 19 -9.20 19.46 -7.76
C LYS A 19 -8.11 20.47 -8.14
N ASN A 20 -7.99 21.55 -7.38
CA ASN A 20 -6.97 22.58 -7.60
C ASN A 20 -5.54 22.04 -7.41
N LEU A 21 -5.33 21.12 -6.48
CA LEU A 21 -4.04 20.48 -6.24
C LEU A 21 -3.67 19.54 -7.40
N GLU A 22 -4.63 18.78 -7.90
CA GLU A 22 -4.44 17.89 -9.05
C GLU A 22 -4.15 18.70 -10.33
N GLU A 23 -4.84 19.82 -10.55
CA GLU A 23 -4.59 20.72 -11.67
C GLU A 23 -3.18 21.33 -11.60
N LYS A 24 -2.77 21.87 -10.45
CA LYS A 24 -1.40 22.42 -10.26
C LYS A 24 -0.33 21.35 -10.45
N PHE A 25 -0.56 20.15 -10.00
CA PHE A 25 0.38 19.05 -10.17
C PHE A 25 0.48 18.62 -11.64
N ARG A 26 -0.64 18.61 -12.35
CA ARG A 26 -0.67 18.33 -13.79
C ARG A 26 0.02 19.41 -14.59
N ASP A 27 -0.23 20.70 -14.31
CA ASP A 27 0.44 21.83 -14.95
C ASP A 27 1.96 21.79 -14.73
N PHE A 28 2.39 21.37 -13.54
CA PHE A 28 3.81 21.15 -13.26
C PHE A 28 4.39 20.00 -14.11
N LEU A 29 3.66 18.89 -14.24
CA LEU A 29 4.09 17.77 -15.06
C LEU A 29 4.11 18.09 -16.56
N GLU A 30 3.22 18.95 -17.04
CA GLU A 30 3.17 19.40 -18.45
C GLU A 30 4.43 20.18 -18.88
N ARG A 31 5.15 20.76 -17.92
CA ARG A 31 6.49 21.34 -18.18
C ARG A 31 7.52 20.32 -18.63
N PHE A 32 7.26 19.02 -18.35
CA PHE A 32 8.16 17.92 -18.68
C PHE A 32 7.39 16.85 -19.48
N PRO A 33 7.21 17.02 -20.81
CA PRO A 33 6.30 16.17 -21.59
C PRO A 33 6.65 14.67 -21.56
N ALA A 34 7.93 14.34 -21.41
CA ALA A 34 8.35 12.94 -21.26
C ALA A 34 7.88 12.34 -19.91
N ILE A 35 7.96 13.13 -18.84
CA ILE A 35 7.52 12.73 -17.48
C ILE A 35 5.99 12.65 -17.44
N HIS A 36 5.30 13.61 -18.04
CA HIS A 36 3.84 13.64 -18.14
C HIS A 36 3.31 12.40 -18.88
N LYS A 37 3.90 12.05 -20.02
CA LYS A 37 3.53 10.85 -20.77
C LYS A 37 3.78 9.56 -19.99
N LEU A 38 4.88 9.51 -19.26
CA LEU A 38 5.22 8.37 -18.38
C LEU A 38 4.25 8.28 -17.21
N TYR A 39 3.94 9.40 -16.56
CA TYR A 39 2.99 9.49 -15.46
C TYR A 39 1.59 9.02 -15.90
N CYS A 40 1.03 9.56 -16.98
CA CYS A 40 -0.28 9.16 -17.50
C CYS A 40 -0.34 7.66 -17.86
N LYS A 41 0.77 7.09 -18.34
CA LYS A 41 0.85 5.66 -18.67
C LYS A 41 0.92 4.75 -17.44
N TYR A 42 1.60 5.19 -16.38
CA TYR A 42 1.91 4.39 -15.21
C TYR A 42 1.33 4.96 -13.90
N GLU A 43 0.36 5.89 -13.98
CA GLU A 43 -0.25 6.57 -12.83
C GLU A 43 -0.63 5.59 -11.72
N GLU A 44 -1.35 4.52 -12.05
CA GLU A 44 -1.81 3.52 -11.10
C GLU A 44 -0.64 2.85 -10.35
N ILE A 45 0.44 2.51 -11.07
CA ILE A 45 1.63 1.88 -10.49
C ILE A 45 2.39 2.88 -9.61
N LEU A 46 2.54 4.12 -10.06
CA LEU A 46 3.23 5.17 -9.30
C LEU A 46 2.48 5.50 -8.01
N VAL A 47 1.17 5.67 -8.07
CA VAL A 47 0.33 5.89 -6.87
C VAL A 47 0.41 4.68 -5.95
N TYR A 48 0.39 3.46 -6.49
CA TYR A 48 0.57 2.24 -5.71
C TYR A 48 1.91 2.21 -4.96
N LEU A 49 3.01 2.61 -5.61
CA LEU A 49 4.34 2.69 -4.96
C LEU A 49 4.36 3.73 -3.84
N VAL A 50 3.77 4.90 -4.07
CA VAL A 50 3.65 5.95 -3.03
C VAL A 50 2.86 5.42 -1.83
N VAL A 51 1.72 4.78 -2.05
CA VAL A 51 0.93 4.15 -0.98
C VAL A 51 1.74 3.07 -0.26
N GLY A 52 2.54 2.29 -0.98
CA GLY A 52 3.44 1.30 -0.39
C GLY A 52 4.46 1.92 0.57
N VAL A 53 5.12 3.02 0.15
CA VAL A 53 6.07 3.76 1.01
C VAL A 53 5.38 4.32 2.25
N LEU A 54 4.22 4.97 2.08
CA LEU A 54 3.44 5.52 3.19
C LEU A 54 3.02 4.42 4.18
N THR A 55 2.60 3.27 3.67
CA THR A 55 2.24 2.09 4.48
C THR A 55 3.43 1.60 5.30
N THR A 56 4.61 1.55 4.70
CA THR A 56 5.84 1.11 5.39
C THR A 56 6.21 2.07 6.52
N ILE A 57 6.19 3.38 6.24
CA ILE A 57 6.45 4.41 7.26
C ILE A 57 5.45 4.31 8.41
N PHE A 58 4.16 4.15 8.08
CA PHE A 58 3.10 3.99 9.08
C PHE A 58 3.29 2.74 9.93
N SER A 59 3.60 1.59 9.31
CA SER A 59 3.90 0.34 10.03
C SER A 59 5.09 0.50 10.99
N TRP A 60 6.16 1.15 10.55
CA TRP A 60 7.31 1.41 11.40
C TRP A 60 6.97 2.31 12.59
N ALA A 61 6.17 3.35 12.36
CA ALA A 61 5.71 4.22 13.45
C ALA A 61 4.89 3.44 14.50
N VAL A 62 4.02 2.53 14.05
CA VAL A 62 3.25 1.66 14.95
C VAL A 62 4.16 0.69 15.71
N CYS A 63 5.14 0.06 15.04
CA CYS A 63 6.13 -0.80 15.70
C CYS A 63 6.93 -0.03 16.75
N PHE A 64 7.37 1.19 16.42
CA PHE A 64 8.10 2.05 17.35
C PHE A 64 7.28 2.39 18.61
N VAL A 65 5.98 2.65 18.45
CA VAL A 65 5.10 2.87 19.62
C VAL A 65 4.91 1.58 20.41
N ALA A 66 4.72 0.43 19.74
CA ALA A 66 4.55 -0.86 20.40
C ALA A 66 5.80 -1.27 21.20
N GLU A 67 7.00 -0.98 20.69
CA GLU A 67 8.30 -1.23 21.36
C GLU A 67 8.47 -0.42 22.66
N ARG A 68 7.72 0.66 22.86
CA ARG A 68 7.70 1.39 24.13
C ARG A 68 6.99 0.66 25.27
N ILE A 69 6.18 -0.35 24.92
CA ILE A 69 5.35 -1.12 25.87
C ILE A 69 5.86 -2.57 25.97
N LEU A 70 6.39 -3.11 24.88
CA LEU A 70 6.87 -4.47 24.73
C LEU A 70 8.40 -4.49 24.57
N ASP A 71 9.04 -5.53 25.09
CA ASP A 71 10.49 -5.71 24.97
C ASP A 71 10.85 -6.40 23.64
N SER A 72 11.45 -5.65 22.73
CA SER A 72 11.89 -6.17 21.42
C SER A 72 13.03 -7.19 21.49
N SER A 73 13.71 -7.30 22.62
CA SER A 73 14.75 -8.32 22.84
C SER A 73 14.16 -9.71 23.15
N ASP A 74 12.92 -9.76 23.64
CA ASP A 74 12.18 -11.01 23.82
C ASP A 74 11.58 -11.48 22.49
N THR A 75 11.84 -12.74 22.12
CA THR A 75 11.43 -13.30 20.82
C THR A 75 9.92 -13.27 20.60
N LEU A 76 9.13 -13.55 21.63
CA LEU A 76 7.66 -13.55 21.51
C LEU A 76 7.12 -12.12 21.41
N GLN A 77 7.60 -11.21 22.23
CA GLN A 77 7.18 -9.82 22.20
C GLN A 77 7.60 -9.15 20.90
N ASN A 78 8.78 -9.44 20.36
CA ASN A 78 9.21 -9.00 19.04
C ASN A 78 8.25 -9.49 17.94
N ALA A 79 7.85 -10.76 17.95
CA ALA A 79 6.87 -11.29 17.01
C ALA A 79 5.50 -10.58 17.12
N VAL A 80 5.07 -10.23 18.34
CA VAL A 80 3.85 -9.45 18.57
C VAL A 80 3.98 -8.04 18.00
N ILE A 81 5.09 -7.33 18.26
CA ILE A 81 5.35 -6.00 17.71
C ILE A 81 5.24 -6.00 16.18
N ASN A 82 5.92 -6.95 15.53
CA ASN A 82 5.89 -7.08 14.06
C ASN A 82 4.50 -7.42 13.53
N THR A 83 3.75 -8.27 14.23
CA THR A 83 2.36 -8.62 13.86
C THR A 83 1.44 -7.41 13.96
N ILE A 84 1.54 -6.63 15.02
CA ILE A 84 0.79 -5.38 15.20
C ILE A 84 1.12 -4.39 14.07
N GLY A 85 2.40 -4.20 13.76
CA GLY A 85 2.83 -3.35 12.66
C GLY A 85 2.30 -3.81 11.30
N TRP A 86 2.29 -5.14 11.05
CA TRP A 86 1.76 -5.70 9.82
C TRP A 86 0.24 -5.49 9.70
N ILE A 87 -0.53 -5.78 10.76
CA ILE A 87 -1.99 -5.58 10.79
C ILE A 87 -2.32 -4.10 10.57
N ALA A 88 -1.65 -3.21 11.30
CA ALA A 88 -1.84 -1.77 11.15
C ALA A 88 -1.52 -1.31 9.73
N GLY A 89 -0.43 -1.81 9.14
CA GLY A 89 -0.06 -1.54 7.74
C GLY A 89 -1.12 -1.99 6.75
N VAL A 90 -1.67 -3.20 6.89
CA VAL A 90 -2.75 -3.71 6.04
C VAL A 90 -4.02 -2.85 6.17
N CYS A 91 -4.41 -2.49 7.39
CA CYS A 91 -5.57 -1.64 7.66
C CYS A 91 -5.40 -0.24 7.07
N PHE A 92 -4.20 0.32 7.14
CA PHE A 92 -3.88 1.62 6.55
C PHE A 92 -3.81 1.57 5.02
N ALA A 93 -3.17 0.54 4.46
CA ALA A 93 -3.00 0.39 3.03
C ALA A 93 -4.31 0.17 2.27
N TYR A 94 -5.26 -0.56 2.86
CA TYR A 94 -6.51 -0.92 2.18
C TYR A 94 -7.31 0.30 1.71
N PRO A 95 -7.70 1.27 2.56
CA PRO A 95 -8.48 2.42 2.13
C PRO A 95 -7.75 3.27 1.08
N LEU A 96 -6.42 3.40 1.19
CA LEU A 96 -5.63 4.14 0.21
C LEU A 96 -5.57 3.43 -1.14
N ASN A 97 -5.32 2.11 -1.14
CA ASN A 97 -5.36 1.33 -2.38
C ASN A 97 -6.76 1.35 -3.01
N ARG A 98 -7.81 1.19 -2.19
CA ARG A 98 -9.19 1.22 -2.65
C ARG A 98 -9.55 2.54 -3.32
N SER A 99 -9.24 3.68 -2.68
CA SER A 99 -9.68 5.01 -3.12
C SER A 99 -8.74 5.67 -4.12
N TRP A 100 -7.42 5.58 -3.93
CA TRP A 100 -6.45 6.31 -4.72
C TRP A 100 -5.90 5.50 -5.89
N VAL A 101 -5.58 4.23 -5.66
CA VAL A 101 -4.95 3.38 -6.67
C VAL A 101 -5.99 2.79 -7.62
N PHE A 102 -6.93 2.01 -7.08
CA PHE A 102 -7.86 1.21 -7.88
C PHE A 102 -9.22 1.89 -8.07
N LYS A 103 -9.49 2.99 -7.37
CA LYS A 103 -10.73 3.78 -7.45
C LYS A 103 -11.97 2.87 -7.39
N SER A 104 -11.98 1.91 -6.43
CA SER A 104 -13.03 0.90 -6.29
C SER A 104 -14.30 1.48 -5.66
N HIS A 105 -15.45 1.17 -6.25
CA HIS A 105 -16.78 1.54 -5.76
C HIS A 105 -17.59 0.31 -5.33
N ASN A 106 -16.95 -0.82 -5.08
CA ASN A 106 -17.62 -2.06 -4.69
C ASN A 106 -18.33 -1.87 -3.32
N PRO A 107 -19.66 -2.14 -3.20
CA PRO A 107 -20.37 -2.02 -1.95
C PRO A 107 -19.98 -3.07 -0.90
N ALA A 108 -19.40 -4.21 -1.33
CA ALA A 108 -19.00 -5.30 -0.44
C ALA A 108 -17.61 -5.04 0.19
N ILE A 109 -17.49 -3.98 0.98
CA ILE A 109 -16.23 -3.49 1.58
C ILE A 109 -15.52 -4.58 2.38
N LEU A 110 -16.24 -5.31 3.23
CA LEU A 110 -15.64 -6.35 4.08
C LEU A 110 -15.07 -7.51 3.28
N LYS A 111 -15.75 -7.93 2.21
CA LYS A 111 -15.26 -8.98 1.31
C LYS A 111 -14.03 -8.53 0.54
N GLU A 112 -14.00 -7.27 0.12
CA GLU A 112 -12.86 -6.66 -0.56
C GLU A 112 -11.66 -6.54 0.39
N PHE A 113 -11.90 -6.09 1.63
CA PHE A 113 -10.86 -6.02 2.68
C PHE A 113 -10.27 -7.41 3.00
N SER A 114 -11.12 -8.43 3.19
CA SER A 114 -10.66 -9.80 3.47
C SER A 114 -9.81 -10.34 2.31
N GLY A 115 -10.23 -10.10 1.07
CA GLY A 115 -9.45 -10.48 -0.12
C GLY A 115 -8.11 -9.73 -0.17
N PHE A 116 -8.10 -8.45 0.16
CA PHE A 116 -6.87 -7.64 0.24
C PHE A 116 -5.91 -8.17 1.30
N ALA A 117 -6.39 -8.42 2.53
CA ALA A 117 -5.60 -8.96 3.61
C ALA A 117 -5.05 -10.36 3.27
N ALA A 118 -5.88 -11.22 2.69
CA ALA A 118 -5.47 -12.56 2.24
C ALA A 118 -4.38 -12.48 1.15
N SER A 119 -4.49 -11.55 0.20
CA SER A 119 -3.46 -11.34 -0.82
C SER A 119 -2.13 -10.90 -0.23
N ARG A 120 -2.14 -10.04 0.80
CA ARG A 120 -0.94 -9.62 1.53
C ARG A 120 -0.30 -10.76 2.31
N LEU A 121 -1.10 -11.58 2.97
CA LEU A 121 -0.62 -12.77 3.66
C LEU A 121 0.00 -13.77 2.69
N SER A 122 -0.63 -14.00 1.54
CA SER A 122 -0.11 -14.91 0.50
C SER A 122 1.24 -14.44 -0.04
N THR A 123 1.41 -13.15 -0.29
CA THR A 123 2.70 -12.60 -0.76
C THR A 123 3.77 -12.62 0.32
N TRP A 124 3.41 -12.51 1.59
CA TRP A 124 4.34 -12.71 2.70
C TRP A 124 4.86 -14.15 2.76
N ILE A 125 3.99 -15.15 2.59
CA ILE A 125 4.40 -16.56 2.50
C ILE A 125 5.31 -16.77 1.28
N LEU A 126 4.97 -16.18 0.12
CA LEU A 126 5.80 -16.25 -1.08
C LEU A 126 7.18 -15.59 -0.88
N ASP A 127 7.27 -14.49 -0.12
CA ASP A 127 8.55 -13.87 0.25
C ASP A 127 9.47 -14.86 0.96
N ILE A 128 8.92 -15.60 1.93
CA ILE A 128 9.68 -16.64 2.67
C ILE A 128 10.19 -17.72 1.71
N VAL A 129 9.33 -18.21 0.81
CA VAL A 129 9.71 -19.25 -0.16
C VAL A 129 10.75 -18.74 -1.14
N ILE A 130 10.60 -17.53 -1.66
CA ILE A 130 11.57 -16.90 -2.57
C ILE A 130 12.92 -16.74 -1.89
N MET A 131 12.94 -16.26 -0.66
CA MET A 131 14.17 -16.09 0.11
C MET A 131 14.84 -17.44 0.40
N TRP A 132 14.06 -18.45 0.76
CA TRP A 132 14.60 -19.80 0.99
C TRP A 132 15.23 -20.38 -0.29
N LEU A 133 14.56 -20.27 -1.44
CA LEU A 133 15.07 -20.75 -2.72
C LEU A 133 16.35 -20.00 -3.11
N THR A 134 16.33 -18.67 -3.04
CA THR A 134 17.46 -17.86 -3.53
C THR A 134 18.70 -17.98 -2.65
N VAL A 135 18.53 -17.98 -1.34
CA VAL A 135 19.66 -18.04 -0.40
C VAL A 135 20.14 -19.47 -0.18
N ASN A 136 19.24 -20.44 0.06
CA ASN A 136 19.64 -21.79 0.46
C ASN A 136 19.85 -22.75 -0.72
N ILE A 137 19.14 -22.58 -1.85
CA ILE A 137 19.30 -23.46 -3.02
C ILE A 137 20.29 -22.85 -4.00
N PHE A 138 20.11 -21.56 -4.35
CA PHE A 138 20.99 -20.89 -5.32
C PHE A 138 22.24 -20.27 -4.69
N ASN A 139 22.44 -20.39 -3.37
CA ASN A 139 23.58 -19.83 -2.62
C ASN A 139 23.83 -18.35 -2.89
N MET A 140 22.77 -17.57 -3.14
CA MET A 140 22.90 -16.13 -3.39
C MET A 140 23.17 -15.36 -2.09
N ASN A 141 23.86 -14.23 -2.22
CA ASN A 141 24.02 -13.32 -1.08
C ASN A 141 22.63 -12.86 -0.59
N TYR A 142 22.41 -12.93 0.73
CA TYR A 142 21.13 -12.60 1.37
C TYR A 142 20.60 -11.21 0.96
N TRP A 143 21.44 -10.19 0.97
CA TRP A 143 21.04 -8.82 0.66
C TRP A 143 20.70 -8.63 -0.81
N ILE A 144 21.42 -9.28 -1.72
CA ILE A 144 21.12 -9.27 -3.15
C ILE A 144 19.75 -9.95 -3.38
N ALA A 145 19.54 -11.13 -2.80
CA ALA A 145 18.30 -11.86 -2.89
C ALA A 145 17.11 -11.03 -2.33
N LYS A 146 17.29 -10.40 -1.16
CA LYS A 146 16.24 -9.64 -0.48
C LYS A 146 15.86 -8.36 -1.23
N ILE A 147 16.83 -7.56 -1.64
CA ILE A 147 16.58 -6.24 -2.25
C ILE A 147 16.13 -6.37 -3.71
N PHE A 148 16.86 -7.14 -4.52
CA PHE A 148 16.66 -7.15 -5.97
C PHE A 148 15.68 -8.22 -6.44
N ILE A 149 15.56 -9.35 -5.74
CA ILE A 149 14.70 -10.44 -6.17
C ILE A 149 13.41 -10.44 -5.37
N SER A 150 13.48 -10.70 -4.06
CA SER A 150 12.30 -10.87 -3.23
C SER A 150 11.45 -9.60 -3.17
N SER A 151 12.03 -8.45 -2.84
CA SER A 151 11.27 -7.20 -2.71
C SER A 151 10.60 -6.78 -4.02
N VAL A 152 11.28 -6.95 -5.16
CA VAL A 152 10.70 -6.61 -6.47
C VAL A 152 9.59 -7.57 -6.85
N LEU A 153 9.79 -8.89 -6.68
CA LEU A 153 8.75 -9.89 -6.98
C LEU A 153 7.53 -9.73 -6.08
N VAL A 154 7.74 -9.56 -4.77
CA VAL A 154 6.64 -9.35 -3.80
C VAL A 154 5.87 -8.06 -4.12
N MET A 155 6.54 -6.99 -4.51
CA MET A 155 5.90 -5.74 -4.91
C MET A 155 5.02 -5.94 -6.15
N ILE A 156 5.54 -6.61 -7.17
CA ILE A 156 4.78 -6.92 -8.40
C ILE A 156 3.58 -7.81 -8.08
N LEU A 157 3.78 -8.89 -7.31
CA LEU A 157 2.72 -9.82 -6.92
C LEU A 157 1.64 -9.13 -6.08
N ASN A 158 2.03 -8.27 -5.14
CA ASN A 158 1.08 -7.47 -4.36
C ASN A 158 0.20 -6.57 -5.25
N TYR A 159 0.81 -5.92 -6.24
CA TYR A 159 0.06 -5.11 -7.21
C TYR A 159 -0.88 -5.97 -8.06
N VAL A 160 -0.38 -7.05 -8.64
CA VAL A 160 -1.17 -7.95 -9.50
C VAL A 160 -2.33 -8.58 -8.72
N PHE A 161 -2.08 -9.11 -7.52
CA PHE A 161 -3.12 -9.72 -6.69
C PHE A 161 -4.17 -8.70 -6.27
N SER A 162 -3.75 -7.50 -5.86
CA SER A 162 -4.69 -6.43 -5.54
C SER A 162 -5.54 -6.08 -6.77
N LYS A 163 -4.94 -5.88 -7.93
CA LYS A 163 -5.63 -5.49 -9.16
C LYS A 163 -6.58 -6.57 -9.68
N VAL A 164 -6.11 -7.82 -9.74
CA VAL A 164 -6.83 -8.90 -10.42
C VAL A 164 -7.80 -9.62 -9.49
N LEU A 165 -7.40 -9.87 -8.24
CA LEU A 165 -8.21 -10.69 -7.31
C LEU A 165 -9.11 -9.85 -6.42
N VAL A 166 -8.66 -8.67 -6.01
CA VAL A 166 -9.38 -7.86 -5.01
C VAL A 166 -10.22 -6.78 -5.69
N PHE A 167 -9.60 -5.95 -6.50
CA PHE A 167 -10.20 -4.76 -7.10
C PHE A 167 -10.62 -4.95 -8.57
N ALA A 168 -10.65 -6.18 -9.08
CA ALA A 168 -11.15 -6.45 -10.41
C ALA A 168 -12.59 -5.93 -10.55
N LYS A 169 -12.82 -5.05 -11.52
CA LYS A 169 -14.18 -4.61 -11.85
C LYS A 169 -14.94 -5.85 -12.31
N LYS A 170 -15.92 -6.33 -11.52
CA LYS A 170 -16.91 -7.26 -12.03
C LYS A 170 -17.68 -6.55 -13.14
N LYS A 171 -17.56 -7.05 -14.37
CA LYS A 171 -18.44 -6.66 -15.47
C LYS A 171 -19.88 -7.00 -15.13
#